data_bd9f742595918151a17a77475d4add20
#
_entry.id   bd9f742595918151a17a77475d4add20
#
_cell.length_a   1.000
_cell.length_b   1.000
_cell.length_c   1.000
_cell.angle_alpha   90.00
_cell.angle_beta   90.00
_cell.angle_gamma   90.00
#
_symmetry.space_group_name_H-M   'P 1'
#
loop_
_entity.id
_entity.type
_entity.pdbx_description
1 polymer ?
#
loop_
_entity_poly.entity_id
_entity_poly.type
_entity_poly.pdbx_seq_one_letter_code
_entity_poly.pdbx_strand_id
1 'polypeptide(L)'
;MTHTQIHRSKWQRAALVLLLGSMVQTAFAAVINVSAQENLNDALARAQAGDTLKLASGTYKTKLYIDKPITIEGPADRSAKIVGDRSGRTVAVHAPDVTLRNLTVSHSGMSLPAMDAGIYLEETATRALVEHNNIIDNSVGVYIHGAAESMVRENKIIGDATLRVNERGNGVTVWNAPGAQVVDNDISKGRDGIFSNTSTHNTYKGNRFSDLRFAVHYMYTNDSEVSNNISVGNNMGYVLMFSERLKVYGNIAVGSRDQGIMLNYVNYSEIHDNVINKAGKCVFAYNANYDKIFANHFENCQIGIHFTAAIEGTTL
;
A
#
# COMPACT_ATOMS: atom_id res chain seq x y z
N MET A 1 -41.83 88.04 28.01
CA MET A 1 -40.56 87.26 28.05
C MET A 1 -40.96 85.81 28.07
N THR A 2 -40.99 85.22 26.95
CA THR A 2 -41.57 83.91 26.67
C THR A 2 -40.46 82.89 26.48
N HIS A 3 -40.40 81.87 27.32
CA HIS A 3 -39.50 80.71 27.19
C HIS A 3 -40.20 79.64 26.35
N THR A 4 -39.60 79.33 25.21
CA THR A 4 -40.00 78.26 24.33
C THR A 4 -39.22 77.00 24.72
N GLN A 5 -39.91 75.98 25.19
CA GLN A 5 -39.32 74.64 25.37
C GLN A 5 -39.33 73.83 24.07
N ILE A 6 -38.18 73.33 23.71
CA ILE A 6 -38.02 72.43 22.56
C ILE A 6 -38.13 70.96 23.05
N HIS A 7 -39.15 70.26 22.60
CA HIS A 7 -39.33 68.82 22.81
C HIS A 7 -38.38 68.07 21.91
N ARG A 8 -37.46 67.29 22.47
CA ARG A 8 -36.65 66.30 21.76
C ARG A 8 -37.36 64.97 21.79
N SER A 9 -37.87 64.53 20.63
CA SER A 9 -38.37 63.14 20.38
C SER A 9 -37.20 62.14 20.34
N LYS A 10 -37.22 61.14 21.20
CA LYS A 10 -36.29 60.00 21.17
C LYS A 10 -36.77 58.98 20.15
N TRP A 11 -36.05 58.88 19.02
CA TRP A 11 -36.21 57.78 18.14
C TRP A 11 -35.40 56.59 18.68
N GLN A 12 -36.09 55.57 19.21
CA GLN A 12 -35.48 54.28 19.52
C GLN A 12 -35.32 53.51 18.22
N ARG A 13 -34.09 53.36 17.77
CA ARG A 13 -33.74 52.40 16.69
C ARG A 13 -33.62 51.02 17.31
N ALA A 14 -34.60 50.16 17.10
CA ALA A 14 -34.50 48.74 17.37
C ALA A 14 -33.62 48.11 16.29
N ALA A 15 -32.41 47.71 16.64
CA ALA A 15 -31.54 46.92 15.80
C ALA A 15 -31.97 45.46 15.95
N LEU A 16 -32.60 44.91 14.92
CA LEU A 16 -32.95 43.49 14.81
C LEU A 16 -31.65 42.75 14.41
N VAL A 17 -30.97 42.13 15.37
CA VAL A 17 -29.84 41.24 15.12
C VAL A 17 -30.40 39.89 14.68
N LEU A 18 -30.37 39.61 13.38
CA LEU A 18 -30.60 38.28 12.80
C LEU A 18 -29.38 37.41 13.09
N LEU A 19 -29.45 36.58 14.14
CA LEU A 19 -28.53 35.46 14.36
C LEU A 19 -28.83 34.39 13.32
N LEU A 20 -28.09 34.39 12.21
CA LEU A 20 -27.96 33.24 11.31
C LEU A 20 -27.17 32.16 12.04
N GLY A 21 -27.87 31.32 12.80
CA GLY A 21 -27.32 30.08 13.31
C GLY A 21 -27.05 29.15 12.13
N SER A 22 -25.79 29.05 11.71
CA SER A 22 -25.35 27.94 10.84
C SER A 22 -25.56 26.65 11.64
N MET A 23 -26.66 25.94 11.38
CA MET A 23 -26.80 24.54 11.79
C MET A 23 -25.71 23.74 11.06
N VAL A 24 -24.63 23.44 11.77
CA VAL A 24 -23.72 22.40 11.35
C VAL A 24 -24.52 21.11 11.44
N GLN A 25 -25.12 20.69 10.34
CA GLN A 25 -25.66 19.34 10.22
C GLN A 25 -24.46 18.38 10.29
N THR A 26 -24.30 17.73 11.43
CA THR A 26 -23.44 16.54 11.52
C THR A 26 -24.09 15.47 10.65
N ALA A 27 -23.65 15.36 9.40
CA ALA A 27 -24.04 14.25 8.55
C ALA A 27 -23.46 12.99 9.20
N PHE A 28 -24.31 12.09 9.67
CA PHE A 28 -23.90 10.74 10.07
C PHE A 28 -23.54 9.98 8.81
N ALA A 29 -22.42 9.24 8.87
CA ALA A 29 -22.00 8.34 7.80
C ALA A 29 -23.14 7.36 7.48
N ALA A 30 -23.60 7.36 6.24
CA ALA A 30 -24.69 6.50 5.80
C ALA A 30 -24.13 5.17 5.25
N VAL A 31 -24.94 4.11 5.36
CA VAL A 31 -24.68 2.84 4.67
C VAL A 31 -25.60 2.77 3.45
N ILE A 32 -25.01 2.76 2.27
CA ILE A 32 -25.70 2.66 0.98
C ILE A 32 -25.51 1.23 0.46
N ASN A 33 -26.58 0.44 0.45
CA ASN A 33 -26.54 -0.89 -0.12
C ASN A 33 -26.61 -0.80 -1.65
N VAL A 34 -25.68 -1.50 -2.32
CA VAL A 34 -25.55 -1.49 -3.78
C VAL A 34 -25.73 -2.90 -4.30
N SER A 35 -26.75 -3.12 -5.13
CA SER A 35 -26.99 -4.42 -5.78
C SER A 35 -26.05 -4.62 -6.98
N ALA A 36 -25.81 -5.86 -7.38
CA ALA A 36 -24.94 -6.17 -8.52
C ALA A 36 -25.50 -5.71 -9.89
N GLN A 37 -26.79 -5.38 -9.96
CA GLN A 37 -27.44 -4.84 -11.14
C GLN A 37 -27.34 -3.31 -11.22
N GLU A 38 -26.98 -2.68 -10.13
CA GLU A 38 -26.83 -1.22 -10.05
C GLU A 38 -25.48 -0.77 -10.61
N ASN A 39 -25.48 0.40 -11.25
CA ASN A 39 -24.24 1.02 -11.69
C ASN A 39 -23.47 1.53 -10.46
N LEU A 40 -22.29 0.95 -10.19
CA LEU A 40 -21.49 1.30 -9.03
C LEU A 40 -20.98 2.75 -9.07
N ASN A 41 -20.75 3.34 -10.24
CA ASN A 41 -20.37 4.74 -10.35
C ASN A 41 -21.54 5.69 -10.00
N ASP A 42 -22.79 5.31 -10.28
CA ASP A 42 -23.96 6.09 -9.85
C ASP A 42 -24.13 6.03 -8.33
N ALA A 43 -23.88 4.85 -7.72
CA ALA A 43 -23.85 4.72 -6.27
C ALA A 43 -22.74 5.57 -5.66
N LEU A 44 -21.54 5.57 -6.24
CA LEU A 44 -20.42 6.40 -5.81
C LEU A 44 -20.73 7.89 -5.94
N ALA A 45 -21.38 8.31 -7.03
CA ALA A 45 -21.72 9.71 -7.27
C ALA A 45 -22.68 10.28 -6.21
N ARG A 46 -23.67 9.49 -5.75
CA ARG A 46 -24.63 9.93 -4.73
C ARG A 46 -24.11 9.82 -3.29
N ALA A 47 -23.03 9.05 -3.05
CA ALA A 47 -22.41 8.93 -1.73
C ALA A 47 -21.74 10.24 -1.31
N GLN A 48 -21.76 10.50 -0.01
CA GLN A 48 -21.07 11.62 0.61
C GLN A 48 -19.81 11.16 1.34
N ALA A 49 -18.95 12.11 1.69
CA ALA A 49 -17.76 11.81 2.49
C ALA A 49 -18.15 11.15 3.83
N GLY A 50 -17.47 10.06 4.15
CA GLY A 50 -17.72 9.24 5.33
C GLY A 50 -18.70 8.08 5.10
N ASP A 51 -19.44 8.05 4.00
CA ASP A 51 -20.39 6.97 3.71
C ASP A 51 -19.71 5.62 3.44
N THR A 52 -20.50 4.56 3.62
CA THR A 52 -20.11 3.19 3.25
C THR A 52 -20.98 2.68 2.12
N LEU A 53 -20.36 2.34 0.98
CA LEU A 53 -21.01 1.57 -0.08
C LEU A 53 -20.88 0.08 0.23
N LYS A 54 -21.99 -0.56 0.60
CA LYS A 54 -22.04 -1.98 0.90
C LYS A 54 -22.50 -2.75 -0.30
N LEU A 55 -21.55 -3.41 -0.97
CA LEU A 55 -21.80 -4.13 -2.22
C LEU A 55 -22.41 -5.51 -1.95
N ALA A 56 -23.44 -5.88 -2.69
CA ALA A 56 -23.93 -7.25 -2.72
C ALA A 56 -22.96 -8.17 -3.50
N SER A 57 -23.07 -9.48 -3.28
CA SER A 57 -22.37 -10.47 -4.11
C SER A 57 -22.72 -10.27 -5.59
N GLY A 58 -21.72 -10.32 -6.47
CA GLY A 58 -21.92 -10.19 -7.91
C GLY A 58 -20.75 -9.54 -8.61
N THR A 59 -20.93 -9.24 -9.90
CA THR A 59 -19.89 -8.67 -10.76
C THR A 59 -20.27 -7.27 -11.19
N TYR A 60 -19.44 -6.31 -10.81
CA TYR A 60 -19.49 -4.90 -11.18
C TYR A 60 -18.45 -4.64 -12.28
N LYS A 61 -18.90 -4.65 -13.56
CA LYS A 61 -18.01 -4.38 -14.70
C LYS A 61 -17.83 -2.87 -14.86
N THR A 62 -16.81 -2.33 -14.23
CA THR A 62 -16.56 -0.89 -14.19
C THR A 62 -15.14 -0.57 -13.75
N LYS A 63 -14.68 0.63 -14.04
CA LYS A 63 -13.55 1.28 -13.37
C LYS A 63 -14.09 2.31 -12.39
N LEU A 64 -13.43 2.43 -11.23
CA LEU A 64 -13.81 3.39 -10.20
C LEU A 64 -12.78 4.51 -10.09
N TYR A 65 -13.30 5.72 -9.96
CA TYR A 65 -12.53 6.90 -9.59
C TYR A 65 -13.10 7.45 -8.28
N ILE A 66 -12.33 7.31 -7.17
CA ILE A 66 -12.80 7.65 -5.83
C ILE A 66 -12.16 8.97 -5.40
N ASP A 67 -12.96 10.03 -5.37
CA ASP A 67 -12.55 11.41 -5.10
C ASP A 67 -13.03 11.95 -3.74
N LYS A 68 -13.55 11.08 -2.89
CA LYS A 68 -14.04 11.43 -1.55
C LYS A 68 -13.71 10.33 -0.53
N PRO A 69 -13.51 10.68 0.76
CA PRO A 69 -13.28 9.69 1.82
C PRO A 69 -14.52 8.82 2.00
N ILE A 70 -14.46 7.58 1.59
CA ILE A 70 -15.56 6.60 1.74
C ILE A 70 -15.01 5.20 2.00
N THR A 71 -15.89 4.32 2.47
CA THR A 71 -15.65 2.90 2.54
C THR A 71 -16.40 2.17 1.41
N ILE A 72 -15.70 1.31 0.66
CA ILE A 72 -16.34 0.34 -0.24
C ILE A 72 -16.09 -1.05 0.32
N GLU A 73 -17.16 -1.71 0.70
CA GLU A 73 -17.13 -3.00 1.40
C GLU A 73 -17.95 -4.05 0.65
N GLY A 74 -17.32 -5.19 0.37
CA GLY A 74 -18.00 -6.40 -0.12
C GLY A 74 -18.35 -7.36 1.02
N PRO A 75 -19.02 -8.48 0.70
CA PRO A 75 -19.21 -9.59 1.62
C PRO A 75 -17.88 -10.22 2.05
N ALA A 76 -17.85 -10.82 3.25
CA ALA A 76 -16.62 -11.38 3.83
C ALA A 76 -15.98 -12.49 2.96
N ASP A 77 -16.74 -13.16 2.11
CA ASP A 77 -16.26 -14.16 1.15
C ASP A 77 -15.62 -13.54 -0.10
N ARG A 78 -15.58 -12.19 -0.20
CA ARG A 78 -15.04 -11.41 -1.33
C ARG A 78 -15.77 -11.66 -2.65
N SER A 79 -17.05 -12.03 -2.59
CA SER A 79 -17.88 -12.33 -3.76
C SER A 79 -18.35 -11.09 -4.53
N ALA A 80 -18.16 -9.88 -4.00
CA ALA A 80 -18.30 -8.63 -4.75
C ALA A 80 -17.05 -8.41 -5.62
N LYS A 81 -17.22 -8.49 -6.96
CA LYS A 81 -16.12 -8.44 -7.93
C LYS A 81 -16.17 -7.15 -8.73
N ILE A 82 -15.17 -6.28 -8.57
CA ILE A 82 -14.96 -5.10 -9.42
C ILE A 82 -14.03 -5.53 -10.55
N VAL A 83 -14.53 -5.49 -11.76
CA VAL A 83 -13.85 -6.02 -12.94
C VAL A 83 -13.65 -4.90 -13.95
N GLY A 84 -12.39 -4.54 -14.19
CA GLY A 84 -12.00 -3.53 -15.18
C GLY A 84 -12.22 -3.99 -16.63
N ASP A 85 -11.82 -3.15 -17.55
CA ASP A 85 -11.99 -3.33 -19.00
C ASP A 85 -10.67 -3.69 -19.72
N ARG A 86 -9.66 -4.15 -18.99
CA ARG A 86 -8.30 -4.40 -19.50
C ARG A 86 -7.56 -3.14 -19.95
N SER A 87 -7.94 -1.98 -19.46
CA SER A 87 -7.24 -0.73 -19.72
C SER A 87 -7.04 0.09 -18.45
N GLY A 88 -5.87 0.67 -18.25
CA GLY A 88 -5.56 1.54 -17.13
C GLY A 88 -5.76 0.88 -15.76
N ARG A 89 -6.27 1.63 -14.83
CA ARG A 89 -6.48 1.25 -13.42
C ARG A 89 -7.91 0.79 -13.21
N THR A 90 -8.11 -0.32 -12.49
CA THR A 90 -9.49 -0.78 -12.18
C THR A 90 -10.11 0.10 -11.10
N VAL A 91 -9.37 0.40 -10.03
CA VAL A 91 -9.77 1.32 -8.97
C VAL A 91 -8.68 2.36 -8.78
N ALA A 92 -9.00 3.64 -8.99
CA ALA A 92 -8.13 4.78 -8.72
C ALA A 92 -8.68 5.60 -7.54
N VAL A 93 -7.85 5.82 -6.54
CA VAL A 93 -8.19 6.54 -5.31
C VAL A 93 -7.47 7.89 -5.31
N HIS A 94 -8.23 8.97 -5.19
CA HIS A 94 -7.74 10.35 -5.18
C HIS A 94 -8.12 11.12 -3.92
N ALA A 95 -8.74 10.47 -2.93
CA ALA A 95 -9.12 11.09 -1.66
C ALA A 95 -8.43 10.40 -0.48
N PRO A 96 -8.15 11.12 0.60
CA PRO A 96 -7.62 10.52 1.82
C PRO A 96 -8.68 9.64 2.51
N ASP A 97 -8.24 8.82 3.46
CA ASP A 97 -9.08 8.03 4.36
C ASP A 97 -10.09 7.10 3.65
N VAL A 98 -9.78 6.66 2.43
CA VAL A 98 -10.60 5.68 1.69
C VAL A 98 -10.29 4.28 2.19
N THR A 99 -11.33 3.48 2.43
CA THR A 99 -11.22 2.06 2.77
C THR A 99 -11.81 1.20 1.66
N LEU A 100 -11.01 0.22 1.19
CA LEU A 100 -11.43 -0.83 0.24
C LEU A 100 -11.28 -2.18 0.92
N ARG A 101 -12.39 -2.89 1.17
CA ARG A 101 -12.30 -4.17 1.89
C ARG A 101 -13.28 -5.23 1.39
N ASN A 102 -12.88 -6.50 1.56
CA ASN A 102 -13.67 -7.67 1.21
C ASN A 102 -14.12 -7.70 -0.27
N LEU A 103 -13.27 -7.24 -1.17
CA LEU A 103 -13.54 -7.15 -2.60
C LEU A 103 -12.68 -8.15 -3.39
N THR A 104 -13.13 -8.51 -4.59
CA THR A 104 -12.26 -9.04 -5.63
C THR A 104 -12.06 -7.95 -6.69
N VAL A 105 -10.80 -7.55 -6.95
CA VAL A 105 -10.45 -6.51 -7.93
C VAL A 105 -9.60 -7.13 -9.03
N SER A 106 -10.02 -6.96 -10.29
CA SER A 106 -9.33 -7.61 -11.41
C SER A 106 -9.43 -6.85 -12.71
N HIS A 107 -8.66 -7.31 -13.71
CA HIS A 107 -8.72 -6.87 -15.10
C HIS A 107 -8.31 -5.40 -15.32
N SER A 108 -7.23 -4.95 -14.67
CA SER A 108 -6.54 -3.72 -15.06
C SER A 108 -5.96 -3.84 -16.48
N GLY A 109 -5.51 -2.73 -17.05
CA GLY A 109 -4.57 -2.77 -18.19
C GLY A 109 -3.27 -3.48 -17.81
N MET A 110 -2.43 -3.75 -18.80
CA MET A 110 -1.18 -4.52 -18.60
C MET A 110 0.09 -3.70 -18.90
N SER A 111 -0.02 -2.39 -19.01
CA SER A 111 1.09 -1.48 -19.31
C SER A 111 1.82 -1.05 -18.04
N LEU A 112 3.00 -1.60 -17.78
CA LEU A 112 3.87 -1.17 -16.68
C LEU A 112 4.28 0.32 -16.81
N PRO A 113 4.67 0.84 -18.00
CA PRO A 113 4.98 2.26 -18.14
C PRO A 113 3.80 3.20 -17.89
N ALA A 114 2.57 2.76 -18.15
CA ALA A 114 1.35 3.53 -17.84
C ALA A 114 0.91 3.39 -16.37
N MET A 115 1.64 2.58 -15.59
CA MET A 115 1.31 2.29 -14.18
C MET A 115 -0.09 1.68 -14.02
N ASP A 116 -0.45 0.77 -14.94
CA ASP A 116 -1.72 0.03 -14.87
C ASP A 116 -1.72 -0.85 -13.60
N ALA A 117 -2.83 -0.79 -12.86
CA ALA A 117 -2.93 -1.46 -11.57
C ALA A 117 -4.38 -1.87 -11.25
N GLY A 118 -4.52 -2.90 -10.43
CA GLY A 118 -5.81 -3.26 -9.84
C GLY A 118 -6.32 -2.13 -8.95
N ILE A 119 -5.51 -1.69 -7.98
CA ILE A 119 -5.80 -0.55 -7.11
C ILE A 119 -4.62 0.43 -7.21
N TYR A 120 -4.94 1.68 -7.49
CA TYR A 120 -3.96 2.76 -7.59
C TYR A 120 -4.29 3.86 -6.57
N LEU A 121 -3.37 4.14 -5.67
CA LEU A 121 -3.50 5.19 -4.67
C LEU A 121 -2.66 6.39 -5.12
N GLU A 122 -3.30 7.47 -5.50
CA GLU A 122 -2.66 8.73 -5.88
C GLU A 122 -2.07 9.46 -4.66
N GLU A 123 -1.22 10.44 -4.87
CA GLU A 123 -0.58 11.23 -3.81
C GLU A 123 -1.57 11.79 -2.77
N THR A 124 -2.77 12.15 -3.21
CA THR A 124 -3.84 12.67 -2.34
C THR A 124 -4.54 11.58 -1.53
N ALA A 125 -4.36 10.30 -1.86
CA ALA A 125 -4.99 9.16 -1.18
C ALA A 125 -4.26 8.77 0.13
N THR A 126 -3.87 9.76 0.92
CA THR A 126 -3.17 9.52 2.20
C THR A 126 -4.03 8.72 3.16
N ARG A 127 -3.41 7.86 3.98
CA ARG A 127 -4.08 7.00 4.97
C ARG A 127 -5.15 6.06 4.36
N ALA A 128 -5.03 5.75 3.08
CA ALA A 128 -5.91 4.77 2.45
C ALA A 128 -5.70 3.37 3.06
N LEU A 129 -6.78 2.64 3.26
CA LEU A 129 -6.77 1.27 3.77
C LEU A 129 -7.28 0.30 2.71
N VAL A 130 -6.42 -0.64 2.31
CA VAL A 130 -6.74 -1.73 1.38
C VAL A 130 -6.59 -3.05 2.13
N GLU A 131 -7.70 -3.68 2.52
CA GLU A 131 -7.66 -4.83 3.41
C GLU A 131 -8.59 -5.98 3.00
N HIS A 132 -8.19 -7.22 3.30
CA HIS A 132 -8.99 -8.43 3.09
C HIS A 132 -9.50 -8.62 1.65
N ASN A 133 -8.81 -8.12 0.63
CA ASN A 133 -9.23 -8.25 -0.76
C ASN A 133 -8.54 -9.42 -1.47
N ASN A 134 -9.17 -9.90 -2.55
CA ASN A 134 -8.53 -10.66 -3.61
C ASN A 134 -8.18 -9.71 -4.76
N ILE A 135 -6.90 -9.54 -5.04
CA ILE A 135 -6.40 -8.66 -6.12
C ILE A 135 -5.70 -9.56 -7.12
N ILE A 136 -6.36 -9.86 -8.22
CA ILE A 136 -5.95 -10.91 -9.16
C ILE A 136 -6.04 -10.45 -10.59
N ASP A 137 -5.18 -11.00 -11.46
CA ASP A 137 -5.25 -10.73 -12.90
C ASP A 137 -5.18 -9.21 -13.23
N ASN A 138 -4.19 -8.55 -12.62
CA ASN A 138 -3.86 -7.16 -12.84
C ASN A 138 -2.37 -7.03 -13.24
N SER A 139 -1.99 -5.92 -13.85
CA SER A 139 -0.57 -5.61 -14.10
C SER A 139 0.15 -5.49 -12.77
N VAL A 140 -0.05 -4.42 -12.03
CA VAL A 140 0.39 -4.27 -10.63
C VAL A 140 -0.83 -4.54 -9.74
N GLY A 141 -0.64 -5.27 -8.65
CA GLY A 141 -1.75 -5.52 -7.72
C GLY A 141 -2.22 -4.22 -7.06
N VAL A 142 -1.38 -3.62 -6.22
CA VAL A 142 -1.61 -2.32 -5.58
C VAL A 142 -0.43 -1.39 -5.89
N TYR A 143 -0.71 -0.21 -6.40
CA TYR A 143 0.29 0.84 -6.60
C TYR A 143 0.02 1.99 -5.62
N ILE A 144 0.95 2.22 -4.69
CA ILE A 144 0.94 3.36 -3.76
C ILE A 144 1.86 4.43 -4.34
N HIS A 145 1.27 5.45 -4.97
CA HIS A 145 1.98 6.51 -5.67
C HIS A 145 1.89 7.82 -4.89
N GLY A 146 2.84 8.09 -4.04
CA GLY A 146 2.87 9.29 -3.20
C GLY A 146 1.89 9.28 -2.01
N ALA A 147 1.00 8.29 -1.91
CA ALA A 147 -0.03 8.21 -0.88
C ALA A 147 0.56 7.85 0.49
N ALA A 148 0.99 8.86 1.24
CA ALA A 148 1.61 8.69 2.55
C ALA A 148 0.70 7.97 3.56
N GLU A 149 1.31 7.24 4.50
CA GLU A 149 0.63 6.56 5.61
C GLU A 149 -0.46 5.56 5.19
N SER A 150 -0.46 5.11 3.92
CA SER A 150 -1.41 4.13 3.43
C SER A 150 -1.07 2.73 3.92
N MET A 151 -2.09 1.90 4.13
CA MET A 151 -1.95 0.54 4.59
C MET A 151 -2.55 -0.46 3.60
N VAL A 152 -1.78 -1.48 3.23
CA VAL A 152 -2.21 -2.64 2.44
C VAL A 152 -2.03 -3.88 3.30
N ARG A 153 -3.13 -4.49 3.78
CA ARG A 153 -3.03 -5.61 4.71
C ARG A 153 -4.00 -6.74 4.43
N GLU A 154 -3.57 -7.95 4.79
CA GLU A 154 -4.41 -9.16 4.78
C GLU A 154 -5.09 -9.43 3.42
N ASN A 155 -4.44 -8.98 2.33
CA ASN A 155 -4.90 -9.21 0.97
C ASN A 155 -4.24 -10.47 0.38
N LYS A 156 -4.95 -11.10 -0.53
CA LYS A 156 -4.40 -12.10 -1.43
C LYS A 156 -4.13 -11.44 -2.78
N ILE A 157 -2.84 -11.33 -3.15
CA ILE A 157 -2.40 -10.64 -4.38
C ILE A 157 -1.73 -11.65 -5.29
N ILE A 158 -2.30 -11.87 -6.47
CA ILE A 158 -1.83 -12.85 -7.43
C ILE A 158 -1.58 -12.18 -8.78
N GLY A 159 -0.33 -12.18 -9.21
CA GLY A 159 0.07 -11.69 -10.54
C GLY A 159 -0.24 -12.70 -11.65
N ASP A 160 0.17 -12.38 -12.87
CA ASP A 160 -0.07 -13.19 -14.06
C ASP A 160 1.11 -14.15 -14.32
N ALA A 161 0.92 -15.43 -13.95
CA ALA A 161 1.92 -16.48 -14.18
C ALA A 161 2.08 -16.90 -15.65
N THR A 162 1.21 -16.45 -16.56
CA THR A 162 1.35 -16.74 -18.00
C THR A 162 2.47 -15.93 -18.65
N LEU A 163 2.83 -14.80 -18.04
CA LEU A 163 3.91 -13.94 -18.47
C LEU A 163 5.26 -14.43 -17.92
N ARG A 164 6.34 -14.11 -18.63
CA ARG A 164 7.70 -14.27 -18.09
C ARG A 164 7.89 -13.39 -16.87
N VAL A 165 8.66 -13.83 -15.88
CA VAL A 165 8.84 -13.10 -14.59
C VAL A 165 9.20 -11.63 -14.78
N ASN A 166 10.06 -11.29 -15.75
CA ASN A 166 10.47 -9.91 -16.00
C ASN A 166 9.40 -9.04 -16.69
N GLU A 167 8.36 -9.65 -17.23
CA GLU A 167 7.23 -8.98 -17.89
C GLU A 167 6.05 -8.78 -16.94
N ARG A 168 6.05 -9.48 -15.79
CA ARG A 168 5.02 -9.36 -14.76
C ARG A 168 5.14 -8.02 -14.03
N GLY A 169 4.04 -7.52 -13.51
CA GLY A 169 4.05 -6.42 -12.56
C GLY A 169 4.33 -6.91 -11.13
N ASN A 170 4.49 -5.97 -10.23
CA ASN A 170 4.73 -6.25 -8.81
C ASN A 170 3.41 -6.55 -8.09
N GLY A 171 3.48 -7.28 -6.97
CA GLY A 171 2.33 -7.44 -6.09
C GLY A 171 1.92 -6.08 -5.52
N VAL A 172 2.84 -5.41 -4.82
CA VAL A 172 2.68 -4.04 -4.32
C VAL A 172 3.85 -3.20 -4.81
N THR A 173 3.56 -2.03 -5.37
CA THR A 173 4.56 -1.00 -5.68
C THR A 173 4.37 0.19 -4.76
N VAL A 174 5.44 0.63 -4.12
CA VAL A 174 5.48 1.82 -3.26
C VAL A 174 6.46 2.82 -3.88
N TRP A 175 5.97 3.97 -4.28
CA TRP A 175 6.79 5.03 -4.84
C TRP A 175 6.53 6.34 -4.10
N ASN A 176 7.57 6.93 -3.53
CA ASN A 176 7.53 8.23 -2.84
C ASN A 176 6.36 8.35 -1.82
N ALA A 177 6.07 7.27 -1.09
CA ALA A 177 4.94 7.19 -0.16
C ALA A 177 5.45 6.90 1.27
N PRO A 178 5.89 7.93 2.01
CA PRO A 178 6.44 7.76 3.35
C PRO A 178 5.40 7.20 4.32
N GLY A 179 5.84 6.33 5.23
CA GLY A 179 4.97 5.72 6.23
C GLY A 179 4.04 4.62 5.68
N ALA A 180 4.23 4.18 4.42
CA ALA A 180 3.43 3.10 3.86
C ALA A 180 3.65 1.78 4.61
N GLN A 181 2.56 1.06 4.85
CA GLN A 181 2.56 -0.22 5.53
C GLN A 181 2.01 -1.33 4.62
N VAL A 182 2.77 -2.41 4.45
CA VAL A 182 2.33 -3.61 3.73
C VAL A 182 2.46 -4.79 4.67
N VAL A 183 1.33 -5.27 5.21
CA VAL A 183 1.30 -6.13 6.40
C VAL A 183 0.41 -7.36 6.16
N ASP A 184 0.90 -8.55 6.51
CA ASP A 184 0.15 -9.81 6.53
C ASP A 184 -0.54 -10.18 5.20
N ASN A 185 0.06 -9.81 4.05
CA ASN A 185 -0.46 -10.18 2.73
C ASN A 185 0.13 -11.51 2.24
N ASP A 186 -0.64 -12.22 1.41
CA ASP A 186 -0.19 -13.39 0.62
C ASP A 186 0.02 -12.95 -0.84
N ILE A 187 1.29 -12.85 -1.26
CA ILE A 187 1.67 -12.26 -2.55
C ILE A 187 2.41 -13.29 -3.39
N SER A 188 1.92 -13.54 -4.60
CA SER A 188 2.51 -14.54 -5.49
C SER A 188 2.38 -14.21 -6.97
N LYS A 189 3.21 -14.85 -7.79
CA LYS A 189 3.16 -14.83 -9.26
C LYS A 189 3.37 -13.45 -9.90
N GLY A 190 3.89 -12.49 -9.14
CA GLY A 190 4.32 -11.19 -9.66
C GLY A 190 5.78 -11.19 -10.12
N ARG A 191 6.28 -10.03 -10.51
CA ARG A 191 7.73 -9.83 -10.69
C ARG A 191 8.40 -9.75 -9.33
N ASP A 192 8.11 -8.74 -8.55
CA ASP A 192 8.54 -8.60 -7.17
C ASP A 192 7.29 -8.62 -6.26
N GLY A 193 7.43 -9.13 -5.04
CA GLY A 193 6.32 -9.11 -4.08
C GLY A 193 6.00 -7.68 -3.66
N ILE A 194 6.97 -7.00 -3.05
CA ILE A 194 6.91 -5.57 -2.75
C ILE A 194 8.11 -4.91 -3.43
N PHE A 195 7.86 -3.92 -4.29
CA PHE A 195 8.87 -3.03 -4.83
C PHE A 195 8.70 -1.64 -4.23
N SER A 196 9.71 -1.16 -3.51
CA SER A 196 9.71 0.17 -2.89
C SER A 196 10.83 1.01 -3.47
N ASN A 197 10.50 2.23 -3.86
CA ASN A 197 11.47 3.17 -4.43
C ASN A 197 11.24 4.57 -3.89
N THR A 198 12.33 5.25 -3.49
CA THR A 198 12.32 6.65 -3.05
C THR A 198 11.29 6.91 -1.96
N SER A 199 11.28 6.04 -0.91
CA SER A 199 10.30 6.14 0.18
C SER A 199 10.99 5.94 1.53
N THR A 200 10.36 6.37 2.62
CA THR A 200 10.97 6.33 3.97
C THR A 200 9.96 5.96 5.04
N HIS A 201 10.45 5.48 6.19
CA HIS A 201 9.61 5.14 7.35
C HIS A 201 8.53 4.10 7.06
N ASN A 202 8.82 3.17 6.14
CA ASN A 202 7.88 2.15 5.72
C ASN A 202 8.00 0.89 6.59
N THR A 203 6.90 0.13 6.69
CA THR A 203 6.86 -1.15 7.40
C THR A 203 6.33 -2.25 6.50
N TYR A 204 7.15 -3.28 6.22
CA TYR A 204 6.76 -4.47 5.46
C TYR A 204 6.91 -5.69 6.35
N LYS A 205 5.78 -6.17 6.89
CA LYS A 205 5.77 -7.12 7.99
C LYS A 205 4.76 -8.25 7.78
N GLY A 206 5.14 -9.45 8.18
CA GLY A 206 4.22 -10.61 8.25
C GLY A 206 3.76 -11.14 6.88
N ASN A 207 4.30 -10.62 5.77
CA ASN A 207 3.86 -11.02 4.43
C ASN A 207 4.42 -12.39 4.04
N ARG A 208 3.67 -13.11 3.21
CA ARG A 208 4.06 -14.38 2.61
C ARG A 208 4.28 -14.21 1.11
N PHE A 209 5.41 -14.67 0.60
CA PHE A 209 5.86 -14.47 -0.77
C PHE A 209 6.22 -15.79 -1.45
N SER A 210 5.71 -16.03 -2.68
CA SER A 210 6.06 -17.22 -3.47
C SER A 210 5.97 -16.98 -4.98
N ASP A 211 6.77 -17.70 -5.77
CA ASP A 211 6.80 -17.59 -7.24
C ASP A 211 7.04 -16.15 -7.73
N LEU A 212 8.12 -15.53 -7.21
CA LEU A 212 8.50 -14.15 -7.48
C LEU A 212 9.98 -14.09 -7.88
N ARG A 213 10.37 -12.99 -8.50
CA ARG A 213 11.78 -12.65 -8.65
C ARG A 213 12.39 -12.31 -7.28
N PHE A 214 11.83 -11.33 -6.58
CA PHE A 214 12.24 -10.92 -5.24
C PHE A 214 11.01 -10.82 -4.34
N ALA A 215 11.14 -11.28 -3.10
CA ALA A 215 10.06 -11.11 -2.11
C ALA A 215 9.88 -9.63 -1.74
N VAL A 216 10.96 -8.95 -1.35
CA VAL A 216 11.01 -7.51 -1.10
C VAL A 216 12.18 -6.92 -1.88
N HIS A 217 11.96 -5.82 -2.57
CA HIS A 217 12.95 -5.09 -3.33
C HIS A 217 12.93 -3.60 -2.95
N TYR A 218 13.99 -3.14 -2.28
CA TYR A 218 14.20 -1.74 -1.92
C TYR A 218 15.14 -1.04 -2.90
N MET A 219 14.77 0.18 -3.25
CA MET A 219 15.67 1.16 -3.87
C MET A 219 15.45 2.53 -3.24
N TYR A 220 16.49 3.10 -2.63
CA TYR A 220 16.40 4.40 -1.94
C TYR A 220 15.28 4.47 -0.91
N THR A 221 15.15 3.40 -0.10
CA THR A 221 14.09 3.27 0.92
C THR A 221 14.74 3.25 2.31
N ASN A 222 14.82 4.41 2.95
CA ASN A 222 15.54 4.60 4.20
C ASN A 222 14.63 4.49 5.43
N ASP A 223 15.22 4.36 6.62
CA ASP A 223 14.53 4.41 7.91
C ASP A 223 13.34 3.45 7.99
N SER A 224 13.46 2.27 7.40
CA SER A 224 12.33 1.37 7.13
C SER A 224 12.55 -0.02 7.72
N GLU A 225 11.46 -0.75 7.91
CA GLU A 225 11.42 -2.08 8.53
C GLU A 225 10.98 -3.16 7.55
N VAL A 226 11.73 -4.28 7.53
CA VAL A 226 11.34 -5.54 6.87
C VAL A 226 11.40 -6.64 7.93
N SER A 227 10.25 -7.09 8.41
CA SER A 227 10.25 -8.00 9.56
C SER A 227 9.20 -9.11 9.47
N ASN A 228 9.55 -10.27 10.04
CA ASN A 228 8.64 -11.41 10.19
C ASN A 228 7.97 -11.88 8.89
N ASN A 229 8.59 -11.65 7.74
CA ASN A 229 8.09 -12.09 6.45
C ASN A 229 8.58 -13.51 6.12
N ILE A 230 7.84 -14.20 5.27
CA ILE A 230 8.18 -15.55 4.79
C ILE A 230 8.32 -15.53 3.26
N SER A 231 9.50 -15.85 2.77
CA SER A 231 9.83 -15.98 1.34
C SER A 231 10.11 -17.45 0.99
N VAL A 232 9.35 -18.03 0.08
CA VAL A 232 9.50 -19.45 -0.29
C VAL A 232 9.67 -19.61 -1.80
N GLY A 233 10.78 -20.18 -2.23
CA GLY A 233 11.00 -20.58 -3.62
C GLY A 233 11.14 -19.41 -4.61
N ASN A 234 11.48 -18.23 -4.14
CA ASN A 234 11.72 -17.06 -4.98
C ASN A 234 13.14 -17.05 -5.54
N ASN A 235 13.43 -16.25 -6.58
CA ASN A 235 14.82 -16.16 -7.05
C ASN A 235 15.72 -15.56 -5.96
N MET A 236 15.28 -14.49 -5.31
CA MET A 236 15.91 -13.95 -4.11
C MET A 236 14.85 -13.65 -3.05
N GLY A 237 15.27 -13.66 -1.78
CA GLY A 237 14.41 -13.26 -0.69
C GLY A 237 14.30 -11.73 -0.58
N TYR A 238 15.14 -11.13 0.24
CA TYR A 238 15.09 -9.70 0.59
C TYR A 238 16.24 -8.96 -0.07
N VAL A 239 15.93 -8.13 -1.06
CA VAL A 239 16.89 -7.38 -1.88
C VAL A 239 16.82 -5.91 -1.49
N LEU A 240 17.83 -5.44 -0.77
CA LEU A 240 17.88 -4.10 -0.20
C LEU A 240 19.01 -3.34 -0.90
N MET A 241 18.66 -2.26 -1.58
CA MET A 241 19.61 -1.52 -2.40
C MET A 241 19.53 -0.02 -2.15
N PHE A 242 20.70 0.63 -2.12
CA PHE A 242 20.85 2.09 -1.99
C PHE A 242 20.03 2.68 -0.84
N SER A 243 20.09 2.02 0.32
CA SER A 243 19.21 2.35 1.46
C SER A 243 20.01 2.34 2.76
N GLU A 244 19.52 3.05 3.75
CA GLU A 244 20.22 3.16 5.04
C GLU A 244 19.24 3.17 6.23
N ARG A 245 19.78 2.83 7.41
CA ARG A 245 19.05 2.76 8.68
C ARG A 245 17.85 1.81 8.61
N LEU A 246 18.08 0.65 8.00
CA LEU A 246 17.07 -0.39 7.88
C LEU A 246 17.07 -1.29 9.13
N LYS A 247 15.90 -1.80 9.48
CA LYS A 247 15.72 -2.89 10.44
C LYS A 247 15.18 -4.11 9.71
N VAL A 248 15.98 -5.17 9.63
CA VAL A 248 15.66 -6.39 8.86
C VAL A 248 15.76 -7.58 9.80
N TYR A 249 14.62 -8.04 10.33
CA TYR A 249 14.66 -9.05 11.37
C TYR A 249 13.48 -10.02 11.36
N GLY A 250 13.70 -11.21 11.92
CA GLY A 250 12.67 -12.24 12.07
C GLY A 250 12.16 -12.78 10.72
N ASN A 251 12.82 -12.46 9.60
CA ASN A 251 12.38 -12.93 8.30
C ASN A 251 12.89 -14.34 8.02
N ILE A 252 12.10 -15.09 7.27
CA ILE A 252 12.43 -16.44 6.80
C ILE A 252 12.56 -16.43 5.29
N ALA A 253 13.68 -16.94 4.74
CA ALA A 253 13.82 -17.20 3.31
C ALA A 253 14.23 -18.66 3.11
N VAL A 254 13.42 -19.41 2.37
CA VAL A 254 13.65 -20.83 2.08
C VAL A 254 13.66 -21.09 0.59
N GLY A 255 14.71 -21.76 0.10
CA GLY A 255 14.80 -22.14 -1.30
C GLY A 255 15.00 -20.96 -2.25
N SER A 256 15.69 -19.92 -1.81
CA SER A 256 16.08 -18.80 -2.68
C SER A 256 17.13 -19.28 -3.68
N ARG A 257 16.87 -19.13 -5.00
CA ARG A 257 17.81 -19.60 -6.01
C ARG A 257 19.19 -18.95 -5.89
N ASP A 258 19.22 -17.65 -5.70
CA ASP A 258 20.45 -16.86 -5.68
C ASP A 258 20.82 -16.41 -4.25
N GLN A 259 20.12 -15.47 -3.64
CA GLN A 259 20.40 -14.94 -2.31
C GLN A 259 19.16 -14.97 -1.39
N GLY A 260 19.39 -15.26 -0.11
CA GLY A 260 18.40 -15.10 0.93
C GLY A 260 18.18 -13.62 1.27
N ILE A 261 19.28 -12.93 1.59
CA ILE A 261 19.33 -11.48 1.81
C ILE A 261 20.44 -10.90 0.91
N MET A 262 20.13 -9.82 0.21
CA MET A 262 21.09 -9.04 -0.57
C MET A 262 21.14 -7.61 -0.06
N LEU A 263 22.32 -7.15 0.33
CA LEU A 263 22.64 -5.79 0.72
C LEU A 263 23.54 -5.17 -0.36
N ASN A 264 23.05 -4.13 -1.03
CA ASN A 264 23.82 -3.45 -2.07
C ASN A 264 23.78 -1.94 -1.83
N TYR A 265 24.90 -1.36 -1.41
CA TYR A 265 24.96 0.01 -0.89
C TYR A 265 23.95 0.24 0.25
N VAL A 266 23.90 -0.70 1.19
CA VAL A 266 23.14 -0.57 2.44
C VAL A 266 24.09 -0.14 3.54
N ASN A 267 23.69 0.85 4.34
CA ASN A 267 24.55 1.37 5.40
C ASN A 267 23.76 1.62 6.69
N TYR A 268 24.46 1.57 7.82
CA TYR A 268 23.93 1.87 9.16
C TYR A 268 22.68 1.06 9.54
N SER A 269 22.61 -0.18 9.08
CA SER A 269 21.42 -1.02 9.21
C SER A 269 21.64 -2.20 10.16
N GLU A 270 20.55 -2.75 10.69
CA GLU A 270 20.57 -3.91 11.58
C GLU A 270 19.84 -5.09 10.90
N ILE A 271 20.59 -6.20 10.74
CA ILE A 271 20.12 -7.42 10.08
C ILE A 271 20.26 -8.57 11.07
N HIS A 272 19.18 -8.96 11.74
CA HIS A 272 19.25 -9.90 12.84
C HIS A 272 18.06 -10.86 12.95
N ASP A 273 18.24 -11.96 13.65
CA ASP A 273 17.19 -12.96 13.91
C ASP A 273 16.49 -13.49 12.65
N ASN A 274 17.14 -13.43 11.47
CA ASN A 274 16.60 -13.97 10.24
C ASN A 274 17.01 -15.45 10.06
N VAL A 275 16.14 -16.24 9.46
CA VAL A 275 16.38 -17.64 9.10
C VAL A 275 16.48 -17.78 7.61
N ILE A 276 17.64 -18.18 7.09
CA ILE A 276 17.88 -18.41 5.67
C ILE A 276 18.25 -19.88 5.46
N ASN A 277 17.48 -20.59 4.67
CA ASN A 277 17.69 -22.01 4.39
C ASN A 277 17.63 -22.30 2.89
N LYS A 278 18.61 -23.03 2.38
CA LYS A 278 18.70 -23.45 0.97
C LYS A 278 18.77 -22.24 0.01
N ALA A 279 19.85 -21.49 0.07
CA ALA A 279 20.14 -20.40 -0.85
C ALA A 279 21.53 -20.59 -1.52
N GLY A 280 21.76 -19.96 -2.66
CA GLY A 280 23.11 -19.86 -3.21
C GLY A 280 24.03 -19.12 -2.25
N LYS A 281 23.60 -17.95 -1.77
CA LYS A 281 24.23 -17.24 -0.64
C LYS A 281 23.17 -16.92 0.39
N CYS A 282 23.46 -17.18 1.67
CA CYS A 282 22.53 -16.78 2.71
C CYS A 282 22.45 -15.24 2.79
N VAL A 283 23.60 -14.58 2.86
CA VAL A 283 23.74 -13.13 2.77
C VAL A 283 24.77 -12.78 1.71
N PHE A 284 24.44 -11.83 0.85
CA PHE A 284 25.38 -11.17 -0.06
C PHE A 284 25.42 -9.69 0.24
N ALA A 285 26.60 -9.15 0.51
CA ALA A 285 26.78 -7.74 0.84
C ALA A 285 27.84 -7.12 -0.08
N TYR A 286 27.44 -6.03 -0.76
CA TYR A 286 28.26 -5.25 -1.68
C TYR A 286 28.23 -3.78 -1.29
N ASN A 287 29.38 -3.18 -0.95
CA ASN A 287 29.49 -1.81 -0.44
C ASN A 287 28.48 -1.54 0.71
N ALA A 288 28.39 -2.46 1.66
CA ALA A 288 27.49 -2.42 2.80
C ALA A 288 28.31 -2.06 4.06
N ASN A 289 28.14 -0.83 4.55
CA ASN A 289 29.04 -0.27 5.56
C ASN A 289 28.32 0.08 6.85
N TYR A 290 28.99 -0.06 7.97
CA TYR A 290 28.49 0.26 9.30
C TYR A 290 27.22 -0.51 9.68
N ASP A 291 27.02 -1.67 9.09
CA ASP A 291 25.87 -2.53 9.37
C ASP A 291 26.19 -3.48 10.55
N LYS A 292 25.15 -3.94 11.23
CA LYS A 292 25.22 -4.98 12.25
C LYS A 292 24.47 -6.20 11.77
N ILE A 293 25.18 -7.32 11.58
CA ILE A 293 24.60 -8.60 11.12
C ILE A 293 24.80 -9.62 12.24
N PHE A 294 23.77 -9.89 13.03
CA PHE A 294 23.92 -10.73 14.22
C PHE A 294 22.71 -11.63 14.48
N ALA A 295 22.87 -12.67 15.27
CA ALA A 295 21.81 -13.60 15.67
C ALA A 295 21.00 -14.20 14.51
N ASN A 296 21.54 -14.23 13.27
CA ASN A 296 20.88 -14.87 12.14
C ASN A 296 21.19 -16.37 12.11
N HIS A 297 20.26 -17.17 11.62
CA HIS A 297 20.44 -18.61 11.42
C HIS A 297 20.55 -18.92 9.94
N PHE A 298 21.73 -19.43 9.51
CA PHE A 298 22.03 -19.78 8.13
C PHE A 298 22.21 -21.28 7.99
N GLU A 299 21.44 -21.90 7.12
CA GLU A 299 21.45 -23.35 6.93
C GLU A 299 21.42 -23.72 5.45
N ASN A 300 22.21 -24.71 5.05
CA ASN A 300 22.21 -25.28 3.70
C ASN A 300 22.43 -24.26 2.56
N CYS A 301 23.13 -23.15 2.81
CA CYS A 301 23.57 -22.25 1.76
C CYS A 301 24.92 -22.69 1.20
N GLN A 302 25.17 -22.46 -0.09
CA GLN A 302 26.49 -22.72 -0.68
C GLN A 302 27.55 -21.80 -0.06
N ILE A 303 27.18 -20.56 0.23
CA ILE A 303 27.99 -19.58 0.95
C ILE A 303 27.14 -18.96 2.07
N GLY A 304 27.64 -18.95 3.29
CA GLY A 304 26.96 -18.32 4.43
C GLY A 304 26.83 -16.82 4.23
N ILE A 305 27.95 -16.10 4.35
CA ILE A 305 28.01 -14.65 4.10
C ILE A 305 29.09 -14.38 3.06
N HIS A 306 28.75 -13.62 2.02
CA HIS A 306 29.68 -13.18 0.99
C HIS A 306 29.78 -11.66 1.02
N PHE A 307 30.89 -11.16 1.53
CA PHE A 307 31.26 -9.76 1.45
C PHE A 307 32.08 -9.48 0.21
N THR A 308 31.80 -8.39 -0.48
CA THR A 308 32.60 -7.92 -1.62
C THR A 308 32.58 -6.39 -1.72
N ALA A 309 33.62 -5.81 -2.28
CA ALA A 309 33.91 -4.39 -2.32
C ALA A 309 34.10 -3.80 -0.89
N ALA A 310 33.80 -2.53 -0.67
CA ALA A 310 34.01 -1.89 0.61
C ALA A 310 32.98 -2.39 1.65
N ILE A 311 33.49 -2.83 2.81
CA ILE A 311 32.72 -3.27 3.97
C ILE A 311 33.37 -2.61 5.19
N GLU A 312 33.17 -1.32 5.34
CA GLU A 312 33.74 -0.56 6.45
C GLU A 312 32.84 -0.61 7.68
N GLY A 313 33.42 -0.88 8.86
CA GLY A 313 32.70 -0.79 10.12
C GLY A 313 31.54 -1.76 10.32
N THR A 314 31.31 -2.68 9.39
CA THR A 314 30.26 -3.70 9.50
C THR A 314 30.73 -4.80 10.47
N THR A 315 29.84 -5.19 11.39
CA THR A 315 30.10 -6.21 12.42
C THR A 315 29.20 -7.43 12.22
N LEU A 316 29.74 -8.61 12.65
CA LEU A 316 29.07 -9.91 12.66
C LEU A 316 28.81 -10.38 14.09
#